data_eaf6ae27f8611982671e710685f63baa
#
_entry.id   eaf6ae27f8611982671e710685f63baa
#
_cell.length_a   1.000
_cell.length_b   1.000
_cell.length_c   1.000
_cell.angle_alpha   90.00
_cell.angle_beta   90.00
_cell.angle_gamma   90.00
#
_symmetry.space_group_name_H-M   'P 1'
#
loop_
_entity.id
_entity.type
_entity.pdbx_description
1 polymer ?
#
loop_
_entity_poly.entity_id
_entity_poly.type
_entity_poly.pdbx_seq_one_letter_code
_entity_poly.pdbx_strand_id
1 'polypeptide(L)'
;IGVMKKAEELAKIYGEDVNKVKLVGLAHDIGKEFSEEDKLKYCRENEIFVDEIERVNVGLLHAKIGADICKKRYEFTKDMQNAIKYHTTGNANMDILAKIIFVADKIEDGRKYKDEEHMESLEKARKIALQNLNEAVLYEIDESLVYTIRKKKLIHPDSIATRNKMLSEGS
;
A
#
# COMPACT_ATOMS: atom_id res chain seq x y z
N ILE A 1 -12.28 5.61 -5.37
CA ILE A 1 -13.29 4.65 -5.88
C ILE A 1 -12.60 3.54 -6.68
N GLY A 2 -11.61 3.82 -7.52
CA GLY A 2 -10.90 2.81 -8.31
C GLY A 2 -10.28 1.71 -7.46
N VAL A 3 -9.51 2.08 -6.44
CA VAL A 3 -8.89 1.14 -5.49
C VAL A 3 -9.94 0.27 -4.79
N MET A 4 -11.05 0.86 -4.33
CA MET A 4 -12.14 0.11 -3.69
C MET A 4 -12.70 -0.99 -4.61
N LYS A 5 -12.95 -0.67 -5.89
CA LYS A 5 -13.48 -1.63 -6.86
C LYS A 5 -12.48 -2.75 -7.17
N LYS A 6 -11.21 -2.41 -7.36
CA LYS A 6 -10.15 -3.39 -7.60
C LYS A 6 -9.92 -4.28 -6.38
N ALA A 7 -9.93 -3.70 -5.19
CA ALA A 7 -9.82 -4.44 -3.94
C ALA A 7 -11.02 -5.39 -3.72
N GLU A 8 -12.24 -4.98 -4.07
CA GLU A 8 -13.43 -5.84 -4.05
C GLU A 8 -13.28 -7.05 -4.99
N GLU A 9 -12.78 -6.83 -6.21
CA GLU A 9 -12.50 -7.91 -7.17
C GLU A 9 -11.52 -8.94 -6.58
N LEU A 10 -10.40 -8.47 -6.06
CA LEU A 10 -9.38 -9.33 -5.46
C LEU A 10 -9.89 -10.04 -4.20
N ALA A 11 -10.69 -9.38 -3.37
CA ALA A 11 -11.28 -9.98 -2.17
C ALA A 11 -12.16 -11.20 -2.50
N LYS A 12 -12.93 -11.11 -3.57
CA LYS A 12 -13.76 -12.24 -4.05
C LYS A 12 -12.92 -13.43 -4.53
N ILE A 13 -11.76 -13.16 -5.13
CA ILE A 13 -10.84 -14.21 -5.60
C ILE A 13 -10.14 -14.90 -4.42
N TYR A 14 -9.68 -14.10 -3.44
CA TYR A 14 -8.85 -14.59 -2.34
C TYR A 14 -9.61 -14.90 -1.04
N GLY A 15 -10.93 -14.78 -1.06
CA GLY A 15 -11.78 -15.16 0.07
C GLY A 15 -11.71 -14.22 1.27
N GLU A 16 -11.44 -12.92 1.04
CA GLU A 16 -11.43 -11.90 2.09
C GLU A 16 -12.81 -11.23 2.23
N ASP A 17 -13.09 -10.63 3.40
CA ASP A 17 -14.33 -9.90 3.65
C ASP A 17 -14.45 -8.69 2.73
N VAL A 18 -15.37 -8.77 1.77
CA VAL A 18 -15.62 -7.75 0.74
C VAL A 18 -15.97 -6.40 1.35
N ASN A 19 -16.80 -6.35 2.41
CA ASN A 19 -17.20 -5.10 3.04
C ASN A 19 -16.02 -4.43 3.73
N LYS A 20 -15.22 -5.21 4.45
CA LYS A 20 -14.00 -4.75 5.11
C LYS A 20 -13.02 -4.17 4.09
N VAL A 21 -12.74 -4.90 3.01
CA VAL A 21 -11.84 -4.49 1.93
C VAL A 21 -12.30 -3.20 1.25
N LYS A 22 -13.60 -3.05 1.00
CA LYS A 22 -14.17 -1.84 0.41
C LYS A 22 -13.98 -0.61 1.30
N LEU A 23 -14.22 -0.74 2.61
CA LEU A 23 -14.01 0.33 3.57
C LEU A 23 -12.55 0.77 3.61
N VAL A 24 -11.62 -0.17 3.68
CA VAL A 24 -10.19 0.12 3.66
C VAL A 24 -9.76 0.75 2.33
N GLY A 25 -10.23 0.23 1.21
CA GLY A 25 -9.95 0.76 -0.13
C GLY A 25 -10.43 2.21 -0.32
N LEU A 26 -11.56 2.59 0.31
CA LEU A 26 -12.03 3.97 0.30
C LEU A 26 -11.17 4.90 1.17
N ALA A 27 -10.68 4.39 2.30
CA ALA A 27 -10.05 5.20 3.33
C ALA A 27 -8.50 5.23 3.25
N HIS A 28 -7.86 4.37 2.41
CA HIS A 28 -6.41 4.17 2.42
C HIS A 28 -5.59 5.46 2.27
N ASP A 29 -6.09 6.43 1.52
CA ASP A 29 -5.44 7.72 1.24
C ASP A 29 -5.97 8.89 2.09
N ILE A 30 -6.78 8.65 3.12
CA ILE A 30 -7.43 9.72 3.92
C ILE A 30 -6.42 10.72 4.54
N GLY A 31 -5.20 10.29 4.79
CA GLY A 31 -4.11 11.14 5.31
C GLY A 31 -3.32 11.89 4.23
N LYS A 32 -3.64 11.72 2.96
CA LYS A 32 -2.82 12.24 1.84
C LYS A 32 -2.94 13.74 1.66
N GLU A 33 -4.11 14.31 1.92
CA GLU A 33 -4.41 15.73 1.72
C GLU A 33 -3.68 16.68 2.69
N PHE A 34 -3.11 16.16 3.79
CA PHE A 34 -2.34 16.99 4.72
C PHE A 34 -1.06 17.51 4.05
N SER A 35 -0.71 18.78 4.35
CA SER A 35 0.61 19.32 4.01
C SER A 35 1.72 18.54 4.74
N GLU A 36 2.97 18.66 4.31
CA GLU A 36 4.09 18.01 5.00
C GLU A 36 4.22 18.50 6.46
N GLU A 37 4.03 19.80 6.69
CA GLU A 37 4.04 20.40 8.03
C GLU A 37 2.93 19.82 8.92
N ASP A 38 1.71 19.72 8.38
CA ASP A 38 0.57 19.16 9.09
C ASP A 38 0.74 17.66 9.38
N LYS A 39 1.35 16.89 8.47
CA LYS A 39 1.70 15.49 8.70
C LYS A 39 2.65 15.34 9.88
N LEU A 40 3.73 16.12 9.92
CA LEU A 40 4.69 16.09 11.02
C LEU A 40 4.07 16.55 12.35
N LYS A 41 3.24 17.60 12.30
CA LYS A 41 2.48 18.08 13.45
C LYS A 41 1.54 17.00 13.97
N TYR A 42 0.74 16.39 13.09
CA TYR A 42 -0.18 15.33 13.47
C TYR A 42 0.54 14.16 14.16
N CYS A 43 1.68 13.74 13.60
CA CYS A 43 2.48 12.66 14.18
C CYS A 43 2.97 13.01 15.60
N ARG A 44 3.44 14.24 15.84
CA ARG A 44 3.85 14.69 17.18
C ARG A 44 2.70 14.69 18.18
N GLU A 45 1.56 15.27 17.78
CA GLU A 45 0.38 15.41 18.64
C GLU A 45 -0.29 14.06 18.98
N ASN A 46 -0.10 13.05 18.14
CA ASN A 46 -0.69 11.72 18.29
C ASN A 46 0.32 10.61 18.62
N GLU A 47 1.55 10.97 18.99
CA GLU A 47 2.61 10.05 19.40
C GLU A 47 2.94 8.97 18.35
N ILE A 48 2.82 9.32 17.05
CA ILE A 48 3.14 8.43 15.93
C ILE A 48 4.64 8.52 15.68
N PHE A 49 5.33 7.36 15.77
CA PHE A 49 6.76 7.29 15.50
C PHE A 49 7.07 7.59 14.02
N VAL A 50 8.01 8.50 13.80
CA VAL A 50 8.52 8.90 12.48
C VAL A 50 9.97 8.45 12.38
N ASP A 51 10.27 7.55 11.46
CA ASP A 51 11.64 7.06 11.22
C ASP A 51 12.48 8.03 10.35
N GLU A 52 13.75 7.68 10.14
CA GLU A 52 14.70 8.53 9.40
C GLU A 52 14.31 8.69 7.92
N ILE A 53 13.77 7.64 7.29
CA ILE A 53 13.34 7.69 5.89
C ILE A 53 12.09 8.54 5.74
N GLU A 54 11.15 8.40 6.65
CA GLU A 54 9.91 9.18 6.69
C GLU A 54 10.16 10.67 6.98
N ARG A 55 11.21 11.00 7.72
CA ARG A 55 11.64 12.41 7.92
C ARG A 55 12.08 13.08 6.63
N VAL A 56 12.73 12.33 5.74
CA VAL A 56 13.19 12.82 4.43
C VAL A 56 12.06 12.74 3.40
N ASN A 57 11.24 11.69 3.45
CA ASN A 57 10.09 11.51 2.57
C ASN A 57 8.78 11.57 3.40
N VAL A 58 8.43 12.78 3.80
CA VAL A 58 7.25 13.05 4.66
C VAL A 58 5.95 12.56 4.04
N GLY A 59 5.89 12.44 2.71
CA GLY A 59 4.76 11.87 2.00
C GLY A 59 4.35 10.48 2.49
N LEU A 60 5.30 9.65 2.93
CA LEU A 60 5.02 8.29 3.44
C LEU A 60 4.15 8.29 4.71
N LEU A 61 4.17 9.36 5.49
CA LEU A 61 3.41 9.45 6.74
C LEU A 61 1.90 9.40 6.55
N HIS A 62 1.39 9.69 5.33
CA HIS A 62 -0.05 9.64 5.08
C HIS A 62 -0.66 8.28 5.44
N ALA A 63 0.07 7.20 5.28
CA ALA A 63 -0.39 5.86 5.59
C ALA A 63 -0.56 5.64 7.10
N LYS A 64 0.43 6.03 7.91
CA LYS A 64 0.35 5.96 9.38
C LYS A 64 -0.75 6.88 9.93
N ILE A 65 -0.82 8.10 9.41
CA ILE A 65 -1.85 9.09 9.77
C ILE A 65 -3.25 8.57 9.41
N GLY A 66 -3.40 8.06 8.20
CA GLY A 66 -4.66 7.47 7.75
C GLY A 66 -5.13 6.32 8.62
N ALA A 67 -4.22 5.43 9.01
CA ALA A 67 -4.52 4.34 9.93
C ALA A 67 -4.99 4.84 11.31
N ASP A 68 -4.35 5.86 11.87
CA ASP A 68 -4.72 6.46 13.15
C ASP A 68 -6.07 7.19 13.09
N ILE A 69 -6.33 7.95 12.02
CA ILE A 69 -7.63 8.60 11.78
C ILE A 69 -8.73 7.56 11.71
N CYS A 70 -8.53 6.48 10.94
CA CYS A 70 -9.52 5.43 10.77
C CYS A 70 -9.79 4.66 12.07
N LYS A 71 -8.75 4.45 12.89
CA LYS A 71 -8.91 3.92 14.24
C LYS A 71 -9.81 4.79 15.10
N LYS A 72 -9.52 6.10 15.15
CA LYS A 72 -10.17 7.04 16.07
C LYS A 72 -11.58 7.43 15.65
N ARG A 73 -11.82 7.58 14.34
CA ARG A 73 -13.10 8.11 13.83
C ARG A 73 -14.07 7.04 13.35
N TYR A 74 -13.55 5.91 12.88
CA TYR A 74 -14.33 4.86 12.23
C TYR A 74 -14.19 3.50 12.89
N GLU A 75 -13.49 3.43 14.03
CA GLU A 75 -13.29 2.20 14.82
C GLU A 75 -12.74 1.03 14.01
N PHE A 76 -11.88 1.31 13.02
CA PHE A 76 -11.26 0.28 12.20
C PHE A 76 -10.50 -0.73 13.06
N THR A 77 -10.69 -1.99 12.79
CA THR A 77 -10.00 -3.10 13.44
C THR A 77 -8.50 -3.08 13.14
N LYS A 78 -7.70 -3.82 13.91
CA LYS A 78 -6.24 -3.77 13.79
C LYS A 78 -5.73 -4.18 12.41
N ASP A 79 -6.34 -5.19 11.80
CA ASP A 79 -6.02 -5.62 10.43
C ASP A 79 -6.33 -4.54 9.39
N MET A 80 -7.47 -3.86 9.51
CA MET A 80 -7.82 -2.73 8.64
C MET A 80 -6.84 -1.56 8.79
N GLN A 81 -6.43 -1.23 10.02
CA GLN A 81 -5.41 -0.22 10.29
C GLN A 81 -4.06 -0.61 9.66
N ASN A 82 -3.64 -1.86 9.80
CA ASN A 82 -2.41 -2.38 9.21
C ASN A 82 -2.46 -2.33 7.68
N ALA A 83 -3.59 -2.66 7.06
CA ALA A 83 -3.76 -2.58 5.61
C ALA A 83 -3.56 -1.14 5.10
N ILE A 84 -4.08 -0.13 5.81
CA ILE A 84 -3.81 1.28 5.49
C ILE A 84 -2.35 1.61 5.72
N LYS A 85 -1.79 1.24 6.87
CA LYS A 85 -0.41 1.57 7.24
C LYS A 85 0.64 1.03 6.26
N TYR A 86 0.38 -0.14 5.68
CA TYR A 86 1.34 -0.86 4.85
C TYR A 86 1.16 -0.64 3.34
N HIS A 87 0.15 0.10 2.89
CA HIS A 87 -0.19 0.16 1.47
C HIS A 87 0.87 0.85 0.59
N THR A 88 1.77 1.65 1.15
CA THR A 88 2.84 2.32 0.39
C THR A 88 4.15 1.55 0.39
N THR A 89 4.69 1.24 1.55
CA THR A 89 6.00 0.60 1.70
C THR A 89 5.93 -0.93 1.69
N GLY A 90 4.74 -1.49 1.88
CA GLY A 90 4.61 -2.88 2.26
C GLY A 90 5.01 -3.11 3.72
N ASN A 91 4.93 -4.35 4.14
CA ASN A 91 5.46 -4.85 5.40
C ASN A 91 5.58 -6.37 5.34
N ALA A 92 6.60 -6.96 5.98
CA ALA A 92 6.80 -8.42 6.00
C ALA A 92 5.66 -9.18 6.68
N ASN A 93 4.84 -8.51 7.50
CA ASN A 93 3.73 -9.11 8.25
C ASN A 93 2.35 -8.80 7.64
N MET A 94 2.29 -8.46 6.35
CA MET A 94 1.01 -8.23 5.68
C MET A 94 0.16 -9.51 5.66
N ASP A 95 -1.08 -9.41 6.15
CA ASP A 95 -2.12 -10.40 5.95
C ASP A 95 -2.76 -10.28 4.56
N ILE A 96 -3.76 -11.11 4.25
CA ILE A 96 -4.44 -11.11 2.95
C ILE A 96 -5.08 -9.74 2.66
N LEU A 97 -5.74 -9.14 3.66
CA LEU A 97 -6.36 -7.82 3.53
C LEU A 97 -5.32 -6.75 3.14
N ALA A 98 -4.19 -6.69 3.85
CA ALA A 98 -3.13 -5.73 3.58
C ALA A 98 -2.49 -5.96 2.19
N LYS A 99 -2.27 -7.21 1.78
CA LYS A 99 -1.77 -7.56 0.44
C LYS A 99 -2.73 -7.11 -0.66
N ILE A 100 -4.03 -7.33 -0.48
CA ILE A 100 -5.07 -6.90 -1.43
C ILE A 100 -5.04 -5.37 -1.60
N ILE A 101 -5.01 -4.60 -0.51
CA ILE A 101 -4.98 -3.13 -0.58
C ILE A 101 -3.67 -2.63 -1.21
N PHE A 102 -2.53 -3.24 -0.83
CA PHE A 102 -1.23 -2.90 -1.40
C PHE A 102 -1.21 -3.08 -2.93
N VAL A 103 -1.73 -4.19 -3.43
CA VAL A 103 -1.80 -4.48 -4.88
C VAL A 103 -2.86 -3.62 -5.57
N ALA A 104 -4.07 -3.55 -5.02
CA ALA A 104 -5.18 -2.80 -5.62
C ALA A 104 -4.86 -1.32 -5.84
N ASP A 105 -4.15 -0.68 -4.89
CA ASP A 105 -3.70 0.70 -5.04
C ASP A 105 -2.80 0.90 -6.26
N LYS A 106 -2.02 -0.10 -6.63
CA LYS A 106 -1.05 -0.02 -7.72
C LYS A 106 -1.61 -0.39 -9.08
N ILE A 107 -2.66 -1.24 -9.12
CA ILE A 107 -3.20 -1.79 -10.38
C ILE A 107 -4.64 -1.37 -10.71
N GLU A 108 -5.25 -0.47 -9.93
CA GLU A 108 -6.64 -0.05 -10.13
C GLU A 108 -6.88 0.45 -11.58
N ASP A 109 -8.12 0.33 -12.06
CA ASP A 109 -8.42 0.49 -13.49
C ASP A 109 -8.26 1.93 -14.01
N GLY A 110 -8.30 2.92 -13.14
CA GLY A 110 -8.06 4.32 -13.48
C GLY A 110 -6.58 4.66 -13.67
N ARG A 111 -5.67 3.78 -13.24
CA ARG A 111 -4.23 3.99 -13.36
C ARG A 111 -3.79 3.82 -14.82
N LYS A 112 -3.10 4.85 -15.34
CA LYS A 112 -2.60 4.89 -16.73
C LYS A 112 -1.22 5.52 -16.75
N TYR A 113 -0.36 5.01 -17.62
CA TYR A 113 0.95 5.59 -17.90
C TYR A 113 1.00 6.08 -19.34
N LYS A 114 1.85 7.08 -19.62
CA LYS A 114 1.98 7.68 -20.95
C LYS A 114 2.85 6.84 -21.89
N ASP A 115 3.80 6.12 -21.33
CA ASP A 115 4.73 5.28 -22.07
C ASP A 115 4.24 3.80 -22.08
N GLU A 116 4.59 3.12 -23.14
CA GLU A 116 4.15 1.75 -23.43
C GLU A 116 4.75 0.74 -22.44
N GLU A 117 6.02 0.89 -22.06
CA GLU A 117 6.71 -0.01 -21.14
C GLU A 117 6.01 -0.10 -19.78
N HIS A 118 5.66 1.06 -19.19
CA HIS A 118 4.94 1.07 -17.91
C HIS A 118 3.49 0.60 -18.03
N MET A 119 2.85 0.79 -19.20
CA MET A 119 1.51 0.24 -19.44
C MET A 119 1.54 -1.28 -19.58
N GLU A 120 2.53 -1.84 -20.28
CA GLU A 120 2.72 -3.29 -20.36
C GLU A 120 3.01 -3.90 -18.97
N SER A 121 3.85 -3.25 -18.16
CA SER A 121 4.12 -3.66 -16.79
C SER A 121 2.84 -3.67 -15.94
N LEU A 122 2.01 -2.63 -16.04
CA LEU A 122 0.72 -2.55 -15.35
C LEU A 122 -0.23 -3.68 -15.76
N GLU A 123 -0.37 -3.96 -17.06
CA GLU A 123 -1.22 -5.05 -17.54
C GLU A 123 -0.71 -6.43 -17.10
N LYS A 124 0.62 -6.61 -17.05
CA LYS A 124 1.23 -7.82 -16.48
C LYS A 124 0.90 -7.97 -14.99
N ALA A 125 1.04 -6.90 -14.21
CA ALA A 125 0.69 -6.89 -12.79
C ALA A 125 -0.79 -7.26 -12.56
N ARG A 126 -1.70 -6.70 -13.37
CA ARG A 126 -3.14 -7.03 -13.34
C ARG A 126 -3.40 -8.52 -13.57
N LYS A 127 -2.72 -9.13 -14.55
CA LYS A 127 -2.84 -10.57 -14.82
C LYS A 127 -2.32 -11.43 -13.68
N ILE A 128 -1.14 -11.08 -13.12
CA ILE A 128 -0.56 -11.78 -11.98
C ILE A 128 -1.49 -11.71 -10.77
N ALA A 129 -2.06 -10.53 -10.49
CA ALA A 129 -2.94 -10.30 -9.34
C ALA A 129 -4.20 -11.18 -9.35
N LEU A 130 -4.69 -11.59 -10.52
CA LEU A 130 -5.83 -12.49 -10.64
C LEU A 130 -5.47 -13.97 -10.39
N GLN A 131 -4.19 -14.32 -10.37
CA GLN A 131 -3.70 -15.70 -10.28
C GLN A 131 -3.00 -15.98 -8.96
N ASN A 132 -2.15 -15.05 -8.48
CA ASN A 132 -1.33 -15.24 -7.28
C ASN A 132 -1.06 -13.90 -6.59
N LEU A 133 -1.66 -13.72 -5.41
CA LEU A 133 -1.53 -12.47 -4.65
C LEU A 133 -0.09 -12.22 -4.16
N ASN A 134 0.63 -13.26 -3.73
CA ASN A 134 2.01 -13.11 -3.27
C ASN A 134 2.95 -12.72 -4.42
N GLU A 135 2.78 -13.31 -5.60
CA GLU A 135 3.50 -12.91 -6.81
C GLU A 135 3.17 -11.47 -7.23
N ALA A 136 1.91 -11.06 -7.10
CA ALA A 136 1.51 -9.68 -7.38
C ALA A 136 2.17 -8.68 -6.41
N VAL A 137 2.22 -9.01 -5.11
CA VAL A 137 2.96 -8.18 -4.13
C VAL A 137 4.44 -8.12 -4.48
N LEU A 138 5.08 -9.25 -4.80
CA LEU A 138 6.48 -9.30 -5.20
C LEU A 138 6.74 -8.46 -6.45
N TYR A 139 5.91 -8.61 -7.46
CA TYR A 139 6.03 -7.86 -8.72
C TYR A 139 5.95 -6.35 -8.48
N GLU A 140 4.94 -5.90 -7.73
CA GLU A 140 4.73 -4.49 -7.45
C GLU A 140 5.81 -3.90 -6.52
N ILE A 141 6.33 -4.67 -5.56
CA ILE A 141 7.43 -4.18 -4.73
C ILE A 141 8.73 -4.06 -5.53
N ASP A 142 9.00 -4.98 -6.45
CA ASP A 142 10.16 -4.92 -7.33
C ASP A 142 10.08 -3.68 -8.26
N GLU A 143 8.93 -3.42 -8.89
CA GLU A 143 8.70 -2.22 -9.70
C GLU A 143 8.90 -0.93 -8.86
N SER A 144 8.37 -0.90 -7.65
CA SER A 144 8.52 0.23 -6.74
C SER A 144 9.97 0.48 -6.32
N LEU A 145 10.72 -0.59 -6.06
CA LEU A 145 12.15 -0.51 -5.72
C LEU A 145 12.98 -0.03 -6.90
N VAL A 146 12.76 -0.56 -8.11
CA VAL A 146 13.42 -0.11 -9.34
C VAL A 146 13.16 1.37 -9.60
N TYR A 147 11.90 1.81 -9.47
CA TYR A 147 11.55 3.22 -9.57
C TYR A 147 12.30 4.08 -8.55
N THR A 148 12.33 3.67 -7.29
CA THR A 148 12.99 4.38 -6.19
C THR A 148 14.50 4.51 -6.44
N ILE A 149 15.15 3.42 -6.90
CA ILE A 149 16.57 3.41 -7.26
C ILE A 149 16.86 4.35 -8.45
N ARG A 150 16.07 4.25 -9.52
CA ARG A 150 16.21 5.12 -10.71
C ARG A 150 16.05 6.61 -10.36
N LYS A 151 15.18 6.93 -9.42
CA LYS A 151 14.97 8.30 -8.92
C LYS A 151 15.98 8.73 -7.85
N LYS A 152 16.94 7.88 -7.49
CA LYS A 152 17.95 8.14 -6.44
C LYS A 152 17.34 8.56 -5.11
N LYS A 153 16.18 7.97 -4.76
CA LYS A 153 15.49 8.18 -3.49
C LYS A 153 15.90 7.15 -2.46
N LEU A 154 15.75 7.49 -1.18
CA LEU A 154 15.96 6.55 -0.09
C LEU A 154 14.91 5.42 -0.14
N ILE A 155 15.34 4.21 0.16
CA ILE A 155 14.48 3.03 0.23
C ILE A 155 14.07 2.78 1.68
N HIS A 156 12.77 2.68 1.92
CA HIS A 156 12.28 2.32 3.25
C HIS A 156 12.61 0.85 3.56
N PRO A 157 13.11 0.52 4.77
CA PRO A 157 13.46 -0.86 5.12
C PRO A 157 12.33 -1.87 4.97
N ASP A 158 11.09 -1.47 5.23
CA ASP A 158 9.91 -2.34 5.07
C ASP A 158 9.72 -2.82 3.63
N SER A 159 10.11 -2.03 2.63
CA SER A 159 10.01 -2.44 1.23
C SER A 159 10.97 -3.60 0.93
N ILE A 160 12.19 -3.55 1.46
CA ILE A 160 13.16 -4.65 1.33
C ILE A 160 12.69 -5.88 2.11
N ALA A 161 12.20 -5.69 3.33
CA ALA A 161 11.67 -6.79 4.15
C ALA A 161 10.47 -7.47 3.48
N THR A 162 9.57 -6.70 2.88
CA THR A 162 8.44 -7.21 2.11
C THR A 162 8.90 -8.09 0.96
N ARG A 163 9.83 -7.60 0.14
CA ARG A 163 10.39 -8.35 -0.98
C ARG A 163 11.01 -9.67 -0.53
N ASN A 164 11.86 -9.63 0.48
CA ASN A 164 12.54 -10.81 0.99
C ASN A 164 11.54 -11.84 1.56
N LYS A 165 10.48 -11.37 2.23
CA LYS A 165 9.42 -12.24 2.73
C LYS A 165 8.66 -12.92 1.59
N MET A 166 8.26 -12.18 0.56
CA MET A 166 7.56 -12.77 -0.60
C MET A 166 8.39 -13.82 -1.32
N LEU A 167 9.69 -13.58 -1.50
CA LEU A 167 10.61 -14.56 -2.08
C LEU A 167 10.73 -15.82 -1.23
N SER A 168 10.79 -15.69 0.10
CA SER A 168 10.89 -16.84 1.00
C SER A 168 9.63 -17.70 1.06
N GLU A 169 8.46 -17.11 0.81
CA GLU A 169 7.18 -17.82 0.78
C GLU A 169 6.92 -18.54 -0.55
N GLY A 170 7.57 -18.11 -1.64
CA GLY A 170 7.47 -18.72 -2.97
C GLY A 170 8.49 -19.84 -3.25
N SER A 171 9.34 -20.16 -2.28
CA SER A 171 10.40 -21.17 -2.39
C SER A 171 9.97 -22.54 -1.92
#